data_e5c25048f9312e1a1b7919d57e2fd09a
#
_entry.id   e5c25048f9312e1a1b7919d57e2fd09a
#
_cell.length_a   1.000
_cell.length_b   1.000
_cell.length_c   1.000
_cell.angle_alpha   90.00
_cell.angle_beta   90.00
_cell.angle_gamma   90.00
#
_symmetry.space_group_name_H-M   'P 1'
#
loop_
_entity.id
_entity.type
_entity.pdbx_description
1 polymer ?
#
loop_
_entity_poly.entity_id
_entity_poly.type
_entity_poly.pdbx_seq_one_letter_code
_entity_poly.pdbx_strand_id
1 'polypeptide(L)'
;METRHVLVLGAGGNVSRHSVPKLVKEGHKVSALVRNPDHAQKLADDGATVIVRDLTTLDAEDWARLLTPFDAVVWSAGAGGGSAELTYAVDRDAAMAMIDALGELGDYAPFLVMVSYAGAAEATAEDDGGSWYAYVEAKKAVDQRLLGSNLPYQILGPTRLTDAAASGITGLDGARDADSETPRELVADVIVESVGRGEAFDHNPIDFETGEGKVAEI
;
A
#
# COMPACT_ATOMS: atom_id res chain seq x y z
N MET A 1 3.82 -17.25 -12.35
CA MET A 1 2.72 -16.36 -11.91
C MET A 1 1.98 -15.83 -13.13
N GLU A 2 0.68 -15.54 -13.00
CA GLU A 2 -0.10 -14.93 -14.08
C GLU A 2 0.27 -13.45 -14.22
N THR A 3 0.42 -12.96 -15.47
CA THR A 3 0.68 -11.53 -15.70
C THR A 3 -0.55 -10.71 -15.37
N ARG A 4 -0.42 -9.71 -14.48
CA ARG A 4 -1.48 -8.80 -14.07
C ARG A 4 -1.23 -7.37 -14.53
N HIS A 5 -2.29 -6.62 -14.73
CA HIS A 5 -2.26 -5.16 -14.86
C HIS A 5 -2.33 -4.56 -13.47
N VAL A 6 -1.25 -3.92 -13.01
CA VAL A 6 -1.09 -3.42 -11.65
C VAL A 6 -1.04 -1.90 -11.62
N LEU A 7 -1.88 -1.27 -10.83
CA LEU A 7 -1.81 0.16 -10.54
C LEU A 7 -1.10 0.37 -9.19
N VAL A 8 0.01 1.11 -9.20
CA VAL A 8 0.71 1.51 -7.97
C VAL A 8 0.41 2.98 -7.68
N LEU A 9 -0.35 3.24 -6.63
CA LEU A 9 -0.69 4.57 -6.12
C LEU A 9 0.39 5.02 -5.13
N GLY A 10 1.00 6.19 -5.36
CA GLY A 10 2.15 6.65 -4.60
C GLY A 10 3.48 6.06 -5.08
N ALA A 11 3.59 5.81 -6.39
CA ALA A 11 4.75 5.15 -7.01
C ALA A 11 6.10 5.91 -6.84
N GLY A 12 6.07 7.19 -6.50
CA GLY A 12 7.28 7.97 -6.17
C GLY A 12 7.80 7.78 -4.75
N GLY A 13 7.13 6.97 -3.92
CA GLY A 13 7.46 6.76 -2.51
C GLY A 13 8.64 5.81 -2.27
N ASN A 14 9.13 5.81 -1.01
CA ASN A 14 10.31 5.04 -0.62
C ASN A 14 10.13 3.51 -0.67
N VAL A 15 8.93 3.00 -0.50
CA VAL A 15 8.61 1.57 -0.71
C VAL A 15 8.50 1.28 -2.20
N SER A 16 7.79 2.13 -2.93
CA SER A 16 7.50 1.94 -4.36
C SER A 16 8.75 1.96 -5.24
N ARG A 17 9.81 2.66 -4.84
CA ARG A 17 11.11 2.60 -5.58
C ARG A 17 11.69 1.19 -5.64
N HIS A 18 11.29 0.29 -4.73
CA HIS A 18 11.66 -1.13 -4.72
C HIS A 18 10.58 -1.99 -5.39
N SER A 19 9.28 -1.75 -5.10
CA SER A 19 8.20 -2.60 -5.58
C SER A 19 7.93 -2.45 -7.07
N VAL A 20 7.99 -1.23 -7.63
CA VAL A 20 7.72 -1.00 -9.06
C VAL A 20 8.66 -1.80 -9.96
N PRO A 21 10.01 -1.69 -9.83
CA PRO A 21 10.92 -2.48 -10.68
C PRO A 21 10.82 -3.99 -10.43
N LYS A 22 10.51 -4.42 -9.20
CA LYS A 22 10.31 -5.84 -8.89
C LYS A 22 9.04 -6.39 -9.57
N LEU A 23 7.90 -5.67 -9.52
CA LEU A 23 6.66 -6.03 -10.21
C LEU A 23 6.88 -6.14 -11.74
N VAL A 24 7.60 -5.18 -12.35
CA VAL A 24 7.93 -5.23 -13.78
C VAL A 24 8.81 -6.44 -14.10
N LYS A 25 9.80 -6.74 -13.25
CA LYS A 25 10.71 -7.88 -13.42
C LYS A 25 9.96 -9.23 -13.35
N GLU A 26 8.93 -9.33 -12.52
CA GLU A 26 8.06 -10.52 -12.45
C GLU A 26 7.08 -10.64 -13.63
N GLY A 27 7.12 -9.68 -14.57
CA GLY A 27 6.35 -9.72 -15.80
C GLY A 27 4.96 -9.11 -15.73
N HIS A 28 4.66 -8.36 -14.67
CA HIS A 28 3.41 -7.59 -14.57
C HIS A 28 3.47 -6.33 -15.44
N LYS A 29 2.30 -5.87 -15.91
CA LYS A 29 2.16 -4.56 -16.57
C LYS A 29 1.87 -3.53 -15.49
N VAL A 30 2.83 -2.66 -15.19
CA VAL A 30 2.73 -1.70 -14.10
C VAL A 30 2.39 -0.32 -14.59
N SER A 31 1.31 0.27 -14.06
CA SER A 31 0.99 1.69 -14.14
C SER A 31 1.35 2.37 -12.83
N ALA A 32 2.26 3.34 -12.88
CA ALA A 32 2.83 4.02 -11.73
C ALA A 32 2.22 5.42 -11.60
N LEU A 33 1.35 5.63 -10.60
CA LEU A 33 0.75 6.94 -10.36
C LEU A 33 1.56 7.74 -9.36
N VAL A 34 1.94 8.95 -9.77
CA VAL A 34 2.71 9.92 -8.98
C VAL A 34 2.05 11.30 -9.01
N ARG A 35 2.19 12.07 -7.93
CA ARG A 35 1.81 13.47 -7.90
C ARG A 35 2.89 14.38 -8.51
N ASN A 36 4.17 14.12 -8.15
CA ASN A 36 5.30 14.90 -8.65
C ASN A 36 5.81 14.33 -9.98
N PRO A 37 5.76 15.11 -11.10
CA PRO A 37 6.26 14.67 -12.40
C PRO A 37 7.77 14.40 -12.43
N ASP A 38 8.56 14.89 -11.49
CA ASP A 38 10.00 14.65 -11.40
C ASP A 38 10.36 13.16 -11.25
N HIS A 39 9.43 12.35 -10.73
CA HIS A 39 9.60 10.89 -10.63
C HIS A 39 9.33 10.15 -11.94
N ALA A 40 8.72 10.82 -12.95
CA ALA A 40 8.20 10.16 -14.15
C ALA A 40 9.29 9.45 -14.96
N GLN A 41 10.42 10.12 -15.20
CA GLN A 41 11.49 9.56 -16.02
C GLN A 41 12.04 8.27 -15.43
N LYS A 42 12.35 8.27 -14.11
CA LYS A 42 12.88 7.09 -13.45
C LYS A 42 11.91 5.90 -13.51
N LEU A 43 10.62 6.15 -13.26
CA LEU A 43 9.59 5.09 -13.31
C LEU A 43 9.40 4.53 -14.71
N ALA A 44 9.52 5.37 -15.75
CA ALA A 44 9.50 4.92 -17.14
C ALA A 44 10.74 4.08 -17.46
N ASP A 45 11.92 4.47 -16.98
CA ASP A 45 13.17 3.69 -17.14
C ASP A 45 13.09 2.35 -16.40
N ASP A 46 12.37 2.28 -15.27
CA ASP A 46 12.07 1.04 -14.54
C ASP A 46 11.02 0.15 -15.28
N GLY A 47 10.47 0.61 -16.42
CA GLY A 47 9.53 -0.14 -17.27
C GLY A 47 8.05 0.06 -16.96
N ALA A 48 7.68 1.03 -16.12
CA ALA A 48 6.30 1.32 -15.80
C ALA A 48 5.67 2.35 -16.76
N THR A 49 4.36 2.26 -16.96
CA THR A 49 3.57 3.34 -17.58
C THR A 49 3.27 4.39 -16.53
N VAL A 50 3.66 5.64 -16.76
CA VAL A 50 3.51 6.70 -15.74
C VAL A 50 2.20 7.46 -15.89
N ILE A 51 1.52 7.67 -14.76
CA ILE A 51 0.33 8.52 -14.64
C ILE A 51 0.65 9.64 -13.65
N VAL A 52 0.56 10.89 -14.11
CA VAL A 52 0.77 12.06 -13.22
C VAL A 52 -0.58 12.61 -12.81
N ARG A 53 -0.97 12.39 -11.55
CA ARG A 53 -2.21 12.89 -10.94
C ARG A 53 -2.07 13.08 -9.44
N ASP A 54 -2.86 14.01 -8.90
CA ASP A 54 -3.02 14.17 -7.45
C ASP A 54 -4.25 13.37 -6.99
N LEU A 55 -4.04 12.41 -6.09
CA LEU A 55 -5.09 11.53 -5.56
C LEU A 55 -6.18 12.30 -4.79
N THR A 56 -5.82 13.45 -4.20
CA THR A 56 -6.72 14.26 -3.38
C THR A 56 -7.73 15.07 -4.21
N THR A 57 -7.55 15.09 -5.54
CA THR A 57 -8.42 15.85 -6.47
C THR A 57 -9.37 14.96 -7.28
N LEU A 58 -9.28 13.63 -7.09
CA LEU A 58 -10.10 12.68 -7.84
C LEU A 58 -11.51 12.61 -7.25
N ASP A 59 -12.50 12.78 -8.09
CA ASP A 59 -13.89 12.49 -7.75
C ASP A 59 -14.24 11.01 -7.94
N ALA A 60 -15.48 10.62 -7.61
CA ALA A 60 -15.92 9.23 -7.69
C ALA A 60 -15.84 8.66 -9.12
N GLU A 61 -16.15 9.48 -10.13
CA GLU A 61 -16.08 9.07 -11.54
C GLU A 61 -14.64 8.91 -12.01
N ASP A 62 -13.74 9.80 -11.57
CA ASP A 62 -12.30 9.71 -11.81
C ASP A 62 -11.72 8.44 -11.19
N TRP A 63 -12.10 8.11 -9.95
CA TRP A 63 -11.68 6.88 -9.28
C TRP A 63 -12.18 5.63 -10.03
N ALA A 64 -13.46 5.57 -10.39
CA ALA A 64 -14.01 4.44 -11.12
C ALA A 64 -13.29 4.22 -12.47
N ARG A 65 -13.05 5.29 -13.22
CA ARG A 65 -12.29 5.21 -14.49
C ARG A 65 -10.84 4.79 -14.29
N LEU A 66 -10.22 5.25 -13.21
CA LEU A 66 -8.83 4.92 -12.90
C LEU A 66 -8.68 3.44 -12.52
N LEU A 67 -9.60 2.89 -11.74
CA LEU A 67 -9.48 1.53 -11.18
C LEU A 67 -9.87 0.42 -12.15
N THR A 68 -10.89 0.65 -12.98
CA THR A 68 -11.50 -0.36 -13.87
C THR A 68 -10.51 -1.15 -14.74
N PRO A 69 -9.43 -0.59 -15.31
CA PRO A 69 -8.54 -1.32 -16.21
C PRO A 69 -7.55 -2.29 -15.54
N PHE A 70 -7.55 -2.38 -14.21
CA PHE A 70 -6.53 -3.09 -13.45
C PHE A 70 -7.04 -4.38 -12.81
N ASP A 71 -6.14 -5.36 -12.69
CA ASP A 71 -6.38 -6.61 -11.97
C ASP A 71 -6.00 -6.48 -10.50
N ALA A 72 -5.03 -5.60 -10.20
CA ALA A 72 -4.58 -5.31 -8.83
C ALA A 72 -4.24 -3.84 -8.65
N VAL A 73 -4.46 -3.33 -7.44
CA VAL A 73 -4.11 -1.98 -7.00
C VAL A 73 -3.23 -2.07 -5.76
N VAL A 74 -2.10 -1.37 -5.77
CA VAL A 74 -1.22 -1.24 -4.61
C VAL A 74 -1.34 0.19 -4.08
N TRP A 75 -1.86 0.33 -2.86
CA TRP A 75 -1.84 1.60 -2.15
C TRP A 75 -0.54 1.73 -1.35
N SER A 76 0.40 2.49 -1.87
CA SER A 76 1.66 2.85 -1.21
C SER A 76 1.82 4.38 -1.09
N ALA A 77 0.70 5.10 -1.24
CA ALA A 77 0.65 6.55 -1.06
C ALA A 77 0.56 6.90 0.42
N GLY A 78 1.13 8.03 0.77
CA GLY A 78 1.05 8.66 2.06
C GLY A 78 1.61 10.07 1.99
N ALA A 79 1.26 10.91 2.95
CA ALA A 79 1.76 12.29 3.02
C ALA A 79 3.28 12.38 3.19
N GLY A 80 3.91 11.30 3.67
CA GLY A 80 5.37 11.24 3.85
C GLY A 80 5.90 12.13 4.98
N GLY A 81 5.06 12.46 5.95
CA GLY A 81 5.28 13.50 6.94
C GLY A 81 4.70 14.83 6.48
N GLY A 82 4.74 15.86 7.30
CA GLY A 82 4.17 17.18 7.00
C GLY A 82 3.03 17.55 7.95
N SER A 83 1.99 18.23 7.45
CA SER A 83 0.88 18.66 8.29
C SER A 83 -0.15 17.54 8.52
N ALA A 84 -0.87 17.61 9.63
CA ALA A 84 -2.02 16.76 9.90
C ALA A 84 -3.08 16.83 8.79
N GLU A 85 -3.30 18.02 8.23
CA GLU A 85 -4.22 18.24 7.12
C GLU A 85 -3.85 17.42 5.88
N LEU A 86 -2.57 17.43 5.48
CA LEU A 86 -2.10 16.66 4.33
C LEU A 86 -2.19 15.15 4.60
N THR A 87 -1.92 14.73 5.83
CA THR A 87 -2.05 13.34 6.26
C THR A 87 -3.51 12.87 6.14
N TYR A 88 -4.47 13.64 6.65
CA TYR A 88 -5.88 13.29 6.46
C TYR A 88 -6.29 13.28 5.00
N ALA A 89 -5.87 14.28 4.21
CA ALA A 89 -6.25 14.35 2.80
C ALA A 89 -5.75 13.14 1.98
N VAL A 90 -4.51 12.68 2.22
CA VAL A 90 -3.90 11.58 1.45
C VAL A 90 -4.15 10.23 2.12
N ASP A 91 -3.72 10.07 3.39
CA ASP A 91 -3.70 8.76 4.05
C ASP A 91 -5.10 8.29 4.46
N ARG A 92 -6.08 9.19 4.61
CA ARG A 92 -7.46 8.85 4.96
C ARG A 92 -8.43 9.14 3.81
N ASP A 93 -8.63 10.40 3.45
CA ASP A 93 -9.77 10.80 2.60
C ASP A 93 -9.64 10.27 1.17
N ALA A 94 -8.47 10.36 0.56
CA ALA A 94 -8.22 9.80 -0.77
C ALA A 94 -8.27 8.25 -0.75
N ALA A 95 -7.76 7.62 0.33
CA ALA A 95 -7.85 6.17 0.49
C ALA A 95 -9.29 5.68 0.67
N MET A 96 -10.10 6.40 1.46
CA MET A 96 -11.53 6.12 1.63
C MET A 96 -12.29 6.25 0.31
N ALA A 97 -12.04 7.34 -0.45
CA ALA A 97 -12.66 7.54 -1.75
C ALA A 97 -12.33 6.41 -2.75
N MET A 98 -11.07 5.94 -2.73
CA MET A 98 -10.68 4.76 -3.52
C MET A 98 -11.44 3.50 -3.07
N ILE A 99 -11.53 3.24 -1.76
CA ILE A 99 -12.24 2.06 -1.22
C ILE A 99 -13.72 2.10 -1.58
N ASP A 100 -14.35 3.27 -1.49
CA ASP A 100 -15.75 3.45 -1.89
C ASP A 100 -15.95 3.16 -3.38
N ALA A 101 -15.04 3.66 -4.23
CA ALA A 101 -15.08 3.37 -5.67
C ALA A 101 -14.84 1.88 -5.98
N LEU A 102 -13.97 1.19 -5.24
CA LEU A 102 -13.82 -0.27 -5.33
C LEU A 102 -15.13 -0.98 -4.96
N GLY A 103 -15.81 -0.51 -3.93
CA GLY A 103 -17.13 -1.03 -3.53
C GLY A 103 -18.19 -0.92 -4.63
N GLU A 104 -18.21 0.20 -5.35
CA GLU A 104 -19.12 0.41 -6.50
C GLU A 104 -18.81 -0.52 -7.71
N LEU A 105 -17.55 -0.95 -7.86
CA LEU A 105 -17.18 -1.93 -8.90
C LEU A 105 -17.66 -3.36 -8.57
N GLY A 106 -17.98 -3.66 -7.32
CA GLY A 106 -18.50 -4.96 -6.88
C GLY A 106 -17.59 -6.12 -7.27
N ASP A 107 -18.13 -7.12 -7.96
CA ASP A 107 -17.39 -8.31 -8.41
C ASP A 107 -16.27 -8.01 -9.42
N TYR A 108 -16.20 -6.80 -9.96
CA TYR A 108 -15.16 -6.34 -10.89
C TYR A 108 -14.06 -5.53 -10.17
N ALA A 109 -14.12 -5.43 -8.84
CA ALA A 109 -13.09 -4.72 -8.09
C ALA A 109 -11.74 -5.43 -8.21
N PRO A 110 -10.67 -4.70 -8.56
CA PRO A 110 -9.33 -5.26 -8.54
C PRO A 110 -8.90 -5.67 -7.12
N PHE A 111 -7.99 -6.63 -7.02
CA PHE A 111 -7.40 -7.00 -5.73
C PHE A 111 -6.58 -5.84 -5.16
N LEU A 112 -6.90 -5.41 -3.93
CA LEU A 112 -6.23 -4.29 -3.27
C LEU A 112 -5.13 -4.78 -2.33
N VAL A 113 -3.91 -4.29 -2.51
CA VAL A 113 -2.81 -4.41 -1.55
C VAL A 113 -2.64 -3.06 -0.85
N MET A 114 -3.02 -2.98 0.43
CA MET A 114 -2.95 -1.77 1.24
C MET A 114 -1.70 -1.79 2.12
N VAL A 115 -0.77 -0.86 1.92
CA VAL A 115 0.38 -0.68 2.81
C VAL A 115 -0.04 0.18 4.00
N SER A 116 -0.10 -0.46 5.18
CA SER A 116 -0.40 0.14 6.47
C SER A 116 0.83 0.06 7.40
N TYR A 117 0.64 -0.23 8.68
CA TYR A 117 1.68 -0.57 9.65
C TYR A 117 1.13 -1.56 10.69
N ALA A 118 2.02 -2.28 11.37
CA ALA A 118 1.65 -3.33 12.31
C ALA A 118 0.74 -2.83 13.43
N GLY A 119 -0.45 -3.44 13.58
CA GLY A 119 -1.45 -3.10 14.59
C GLY A 119 -2.21 -1.78 14.33
N ALA A 120 -2.22 -1.24 13.13
CA ALA A 120 -2.83 0.06 12.83
C ALA A 120 -4.33 0.10 13.15
N ALA A 121 -5.07 -0.97 12.89
CA ALA A 121 -6.52 -1.02 13.11
C ALA A 121 -6.94 -0.79 14.57
N GLU A 122 -6.05 -1.07 15.54
CA GLU A 122 -6.31 -0.96 16.98
C GLU A 122 -5.44 0.11 17.65
N ALA A 123 -4.58 0.77 16.88
CA ALA A 123 -3.65 1.74 17.40
C ALA A 123 -4.35 2.95 18.04
N THR A 124 -3.70 3.52 19.03
CA THR A 124 -4.14 4.76 19.70
C THR A 124 -2.95 5.70 19.83
N ALA A 125 -3.21 6.99 19.73
CA ALA A 125 -2.24 8.05 19.98
C ALA A 125 -2.90 9.15 20.83
N GLU A 126 -2.09 9.95 21.51
CA GLU A 126 -2.57 11.12 22.25
C GLU A 126 -3.04 12.19 21.25
N ASP A 127 -4.24 12.73 21.46
CA ASP A 127 -4.78 13.82 20.64
C ASP A 127 -4.12 15.15 21.03
N ASP A 128 -2.94 15.36 20.45
CA ASP A 128 -2.16 16.61 20.57
C ASP A 128 -2.34 17.55 19.37
N GLY A 129 -3.22 17.16 18.41
CA GLY A 129 -3.40 17.86 17.13
C GLY A 129 -2.19 17.72 16.19
N GLY A 130 -1.22 16.89 16.52
CA GLY A 130 0.01 16.71 15.76
C GLY A 130 -0.12 15.75 14.57
N SER A 131 0.92 15.73 13.74
CA SER A 131 0.95 14.88 12.55
C SER A 131 1.00 13.38 12.88
N TRP A 132 1.53 13.01 14.04
CA TRP A 132 1.56 11.62 14.48
C TRP A 132 0.15 11.12 14.83
N TYR A 133 -0.60 11.89 15.63
CA TYR A 133 -2.00 11.58 15.92
C TYR A 133 -2.82 11.43 14.63
N ALA A 134 -2.69 12.41 13.72
CA ALA A 134 -3.37 12.38 12.43
C ALA A 134 -3.02 11.13 11.61
N TYR A 135 -1.75 10.71 11.61
CA TYR A 135 -1.31 9.51 10.91
C TYR A 135 -1.92 8.23 11.50
N VAL A 136 -1.89 8.08 12.82
CA VAL A 136 -2.47 6.92 13.52
C VAL A 136 -3.96 6.82 13.22
N GLU A 137 -4.71 7.91 13.38
CA GLU A 137 -6.15 7.93 13.13
C GLU A 137 -6.49 7.70 11.64
N ALA A 138 -5.71 8.25 10.72
CA ALA A 138 -5.91 8.04 9.28
C ALA A 138 -5.75 6.56 8.90
N LYS A 139 -4.64 5.93 9.29
CA LYS A 139 -4.38 4.51 8.99
C LYS A 139 -5.39 3.58 9.64
N LYS A 140 -5.69 3.82 10.93
CA LYS A 140 -6.72 3.08 11.66
C LYS A 140 -8.07 3.12 10.96
N ALA A 141 -8.53 4.30 10.56
CA ALA A 141 -9.82 4.46 9.90
C ALA A 141 -9.89 3.68 8.57
N VAL A 142 -8.81 3.71 7.77
CA VAL A 142 -8.73 2.98 6.50
C VAL A 142 -8.70 1.48 6.72
N ASP A 143 -7.88 0.98 7.65
CA ASP A 143 -7.79 -0.45 7.94
C ASP A 143 -9.13 -0.97 8.48
N GLN A 144 -9.78 -0.25 9.39
CA GLN A 144 -11.12 -0.61 9.90
C GLN A 144 -12.19 -0.60 8.80
N ARG A 145 -12.11 0.34 7.84
CA ARG A 145 -13.03 0.38 6.69
C ARG A 145 -12.87 -0.86 5.80
N LEU A 146 -11.62 -1.30 5.56
CA LEU A 146 -11.33 -2.53 4.80
C LEU A 146 -11.79 -3.77 5.56
N LEU A 147 -11.47 -3.89 6.86
CA LEU A 147 -11.88 -5.02 7.71
C LEU A 147 -13.40 -5.19 7.77
N GLY A 148 -14.16 -4.11 7.67
CA GLY A 148 -15.62 -4.12 7.59
C GLY A 148 -16.19 -4.29 6.17
N SER A 149 -15.36 -4.56 5.15
CA SER A 149 -15.78 -4.69 3.75
C SER A 149 -15.76 -6.14 3.27
N ASN A 150 -16.38 -6.38 2.10
CA ASN A 150 -16.28 -7.65 1.36
C ASN A 150 -15.37 -7.52 0.13
N LEU A 151 -14.52 -6.52 0.07
CA LEU A 151 -13.60 -6.31 -1.05
C LEU A 151 -12.51 -7.39 -1.09
N PRO A 152 -11.96 -7.70 -2.25
CA PRO A 152 -10.76 -8.53 -2.34
C PRO A 152 -9.53 -7.68 -1.96
N TYR A 153 -8.98 -7.86 -0.76
CA TYR A 153 -7.84 -7.06 -0.30
C TYR A 153 -6.88 -7.83 0.60
N GLN A 154 -5.66 -7.31 0.72
CA GLN A 154 -4.67 -7.64 1.72
C GLN A 154 -4.13 -6.37 2.36
N ILE A 155 -4.17 -6.27 3.69
CA ILE A 155 -3.47 -5.22 4.45
C ILE A 155 -2.08 -5.74 4.83
N LEU A 156 -1.06 -4.94 4.55
CA LEU A 156 0.32 -5.19 4.92
C LEU A 156 0.70 -4.29 6.10
N GLY A 157 1.02 -4.89 7.22
CA GLY A 157 1.40 -4.24 8.48
C GLY A 157 2.90 -4.40 8.77
N PRO A 158 3.81 -3.69 8.08
CA PRO A 158 5.22 -3.69 8.46
C PRO A 158 5.42 -2.95 9.77
N THR A 159 6.48 -3.31 10.52
CA THR A 159 6.95 -2.55 11.68
C THR A 159 7.71 -1.29 11.24
N ARG A 160 8.61 -0.74 12.07
CA ARG A 160 9.37 0.48 11.74
C ARG A 160 10.19 0.31 10.46
N LEU A 161 9.92 1.14 9.46
CA LEU A 161 10.56 1.04 8.14
C LEU A 161 12.01 1.51 8.15
N THR A 162 12.92 0.71 7.58
CA THR A 162 14.34 1.04 7.39
C THR A 162 14.77 0.97 5.93
N ASP A 163 15.99 1.43 5.63
CA ASP A 163 16.63 1.30 4.31
C ASP A 163 17.70 0.18 4.31
N ALA A 164 17.66 -0.73 5.28
CA ALA A 164 18.47 -1.94 5.26
C ALA A 164 18.08 -2.84 4.07
N ALA A 165 19.00 -3.71 3.67
CA ALA A 165 18.70 -4.74 2.68
C ALA A 165 17.66 -5.73 3.23
N ALA A 166 16.77 -6.20 2.36
CA ALA A 166 15.84 -7.25 2.72
C ALA A 166 16.59 -8.55 3.07
N SER A 167 16.08 -9.24 4.09
CA SER A 167 16.47 -10.62 4.43
C SER A 167 15.24 -11.53 4.37
N GLY A 168 14.98 -12.33 5.37
CA GLY A 168 13.73 -13.08 5.48
C GLY A 168 12.62 -12.29 6.18
N ILE A 169 11.50 -12.93 6.39
CA ILE A 169 10.29 -12.40 7.02
C ILE A 169 9.89 -13.21 8.24
N THR A 170 9.34 -12.55 9.24
CA THR A 170 8.61 -13.16 10.36
C THR A 170 7.25 -12.49 10.48
N GLY A 171 6.18 -13.28 10.49
CA GLY A 171 4.84 -12.81 10.83
C GLY A 171 4.72 -12.54 12.33
N LEU A 172 3.91 -11.56 12.71
CA LEU A 172 3.69 -11.15 14.09
C LEU A 172 2.28 -11.55 14.55
N ASP A 173 2.20 -12.35 15.60
CA ASP A 173 0.93 -12.74 16.25
C ASP A 173 0.54 -11.73 17.35
N GLY A 174 0.48 -10.44 16.98
CA GLY A 174 0.00 -9.35 17.83
C GLY A 174 1.03 -8.70 18.76
N ALA A 175 2.12 -9.36 19.14
CA ALA A 175 3.20 -8.77 19.93
C ALA A 175 4.33 -8.29 19.01
N ARG A 176 4.76 -7.04 19.22
CA ARG A 176 5.94 -6.47 18.54
C ARG A 176 6.88 -5.86 19.57
N ASP A 177 8.15 -6.06 19.38
CA ASP A 177 9.16 -5.40 20.18
C ASP A 177 9.33 -3.93 19.74
N ALA A 178 9.76 -3.07 20.65
CA ALA A 178 9.99 -1.65 20.37
C ALA A 178 11.07 -1.42 19.28
N ASP A 179 11.96 -2.39 19.13
CA ASP A 179 13.07 -2.36 18.17
C ASP A 179 12.78 -3.13 16.87
N SER A 180 11.55 -3.66 16.70
CA SER A 180 11.14 -4.35 15.49
C SER A 180 11.27 -3.48 14.25
N GLU A 181 11.95 -4.00 13.23
CA GLU A 181 12.25 -3.28 11.98
C GLU A 181 11.87 -4.08 10.74
N THR A 182 11.39 -3.36 9.73
CA THR A 182 11.09 -3.90 8.41
C THR A 182 11.78 -3.09 7.34
N PRO A 183 12.73 -3.66 6.57
CA PRO A 183 13.27 -3.02 5.40
C PRO A 183 12.17 -2.69 4.38
N ARG A 184 12.22 -1.49 3.79
CA ARG A 184 11.30 -1.11 2.70
C ARG A 184 11.38 -2.05 1.50
N GLU A 185 12.54 -2.64 1.29
CA GLU A 185 12.74 -3.67 0.26
C GLU A 185 11.96 -4.94 0.58
N LEU A 186 11.90 -5.37 1.85
CA LEU A 186 11.07 -6.51 2.28
C LEU A 186 9.58 -6.22 2.08
N VAL A 187 9.11 -5.00 2.41
CA VAL A 187 7.72 -4.62 2.11
C VAL A 187 7.43 -4.75 0.62
N ALA A 188 8.39 -4.36 -0.23
CA ALA A 188 8.24 -4.50 -1.68
C ALA A 188 8.16 -5.98 -2.11
N ASP A 189 8.90 -6.87 -1.48
CA ASP A 189 8.83 -8.32 -1.75
C ASP A 189 7.46 -8.88 -1.37
N VAL A 190 6.90 -8.46 -0.22
CA VAL A 190 5.54 -8.86 0.20
C VAL A 190 4.47 -8.29 -0.74
N ILE A 191 4.63 -7.06 -1.24
CA ILE A 191 3.74 -6.49 -2.27
C ILE A 191 3.75 -7.35 -3.54
N VAL A 192 4.93 -7.74 -4.02
CA VAL A 192 5.08 -8.57 -5.22
C VAL A 192 4.40 -9.93 -5.03
N GLU A 193 4.61 -10.59 -3.89
CA GLU A 193 3.97 -11.85 -3.57
C GLU A 193 2.44 -11.71 -3.50
N SER A 194 1.93 -10.66 -2.82
CA SER A 194 0.49 -10.39 -2.71
C SER A 194 -0.15 -10.18 -4.09
N VAL A 195 0.48 -9.38 -4.94
CA VAL A 195 0.03 -9.15 -6.32
C VAL A 195 0.07 -10.44 -7.13
N GLY A 196 1.13 -11.24 -6.99
CA GLY A 196 1.29 -12.51 -7.68
C GLY A 196 0.20 -13.52 -7.34
N ARG A 197 -0.21 -13.62 -6.08
CA ARG A 197 -1.34 -14.45 -5.63
C ARG A 197 -2.68 -13.90 -6.13
N GLY A 198 -2.92 -12.59 -5.98
CA GLY A 198 -4.18 -11.93 -6.31
C GLY A 198 -5.34 -12.34 -5.39
N GLU A 199 -5.00 -12.85 -4.23
CA GLU A 199 -5.89 -13.19 -3.13
C GLU A 199 -5.19 -12.94 -1.79
N ALA A 200 -5.95 -12.84 -0.71
CA ALA A 200 -5.39 -12.61 0.61
C ALA A 200 -4.56 -13.81 1.10
N PHE A 201 -3.56 -13.52 1.93
CA PHE A 201 -2.86 -14.53 2.73
C PHE A 201 -3.83 -15.16 3.75
N ASP A 202 -3.37 -16.23 4.42
CA ASP A 202 -4.15 -16.89 5.49
C ASP A 202 -4.49 -15.94 6.64
N HIS A 203 -3.68 -14.90 6.83
CA HIS A 203 -3.89 -13.82 7.79
C HIS A 203 -4.07 -12.46 7.09
N ASN A 204 -5.11 -11.72 7.47
CA ASN A 204 -5.37 -10.37 6.95
C ASN A 204 -6.01 -9.49 8.04
N PRO A 205 -5.33 -8.48 8.57
CA PRO A 205 -3.99 -7.98 8.17
C PRO A 205 -2.88 -9.00 8.41
N ILE A 206 -1.80 -8.90 7.61
CA ILE A 206 -0.55 -9.56 7.94
C ILE A 206 0.43 -8.52 8.52
N ASP A 207 0.72 -8.66 9.81
CA ASP A 207 1.76 -7.87 10.49
C ASP A 207 3.09 -8.63 10.40
N PHE A 208 4.17 -7.94 10.07
CA PHE A 208 5.46 -8.60 9.83
C PHE A 208 6.67 -7.69 10.08
N GLU A 209 7.82 -8.36 10.28
CA GLU A 209 9.14 -7.75 10.40
C GLU A 209 10.21 -8.58 9.72
N THR A 210 11.46 -8.13 9.79
CA THR A 210 12.64 -8.91 9.40
C THR A 210 12.69 -10.24 10.16
N GLY A 211 12.98 -11.34 9.45
CA GLY A 211 13.07 -12.67 10.02
C GLY A 211 13.89 -13.64 9.17
N GLU A 212 13.71 -14.93 9.36
CA GLU A 212 14.41 -15.98 8.64
C GLU A 212 13.54 -16.73 7.61
N GLY A 213 12.21 -16.55 7.68
CA GLY A 213 11.26 -17.17 6.77
C GLY A 213 11.31 -16.60 5.35
N LYS A 214 10.66 -17.29 4.42
CA LYS A 214 10.55 -16.81 3.03
C LYS A 214 9.20 -16.14 2.82
N VAL A 215 9.19 -15.05 2.05
CA VAL A 215 7.97 -14.31 1.71
C VAL A 215 6.93 -15.20 1.00
N ALA A 216 7.37 -16.17 0.20
CA ALA A 216 6.46 -17.10 -0.48
C ALA A 216 5.78 -18.13 0.46
N GLU A 217 6.21 -18.22 1.72
CA GLU A 217 5.71 -19.19 2.72
C GLU A 217 4.76 -18.55 3.75
N ILE A 218 4.45 -17.24 3.62
CA ILE A 218 3.51 -16.52 4.47
C ILE A 218 2.07 -16.61 3.98
#